data_b5c2793463952a1df965c76e1d3e6e48
#
_entry.id   b5c2793463952a1df965c76e1d3e6e48
#
_cell.length_a   1.000
_cell.length_b   1.000
_cell.length_c   1.000
_cell.angle_alpha   90.00
_cell.angle_beta   90.00
_cell.angle_gamma   90.00
#
_symmetry.space_group_name_H-M   'P 1'
#
loop_
_entity.id
_entity.type
_entity.pdbx_description
1 polymer ?
#
loop_
_entity_poly.entity_id
_entity_poly.type
_entity_poly.pdbx_seq_one_letter_code
_entity_poly.pdbx_strand_id
1 'polypeptide(L)'
;MTPAAASTTAAPPADSTDTLDKTTLASFTADPVHGKQIFAQCQACHSAEPGKNMIGPSLAGVIGRKAGSIAGFAYSNANKNSGITWTPEKLFQYLEKPQRVVPGTKMTFPGLPKGQDRADVIAYLKNPT
;
A
#
# COMPACT_ATOMS: atom_id res chain seq x y z
N MET A 1 -11.26 -18.81 -18.42
CA MET A 1 -10.68 -18.35 -18.15
C MET A 1 -10.36 -17.94 -17.80
N THR A 2 -9.94 -18.06 -17.76
CA THR A 2 -9.28 -17.66 -17.43
C THR A 2 -8.98 -16.81 -17.26
N PRO A 3 -9.06 -16.52 -17.15
CA PRO A 3 -8.48 -15.71 -17.26
C PRO A 3 -7.63 -15.54 -17.30
N ALA A 4 -7.76 -15.90 -17.59
CA ALA A 4 -6.76 -15.86 -17.64
C ALA A 4 -6.00 -15.19 -17.46
N ALA A 5 -6.34 -15.15 -17.86
CA ALA A 5 -5.17 -14.48 -17.93
C ALA A 5 -4.79 -13.75 -16.72
N ALA A 6 -5.70 -13.34 -16.10
CA ALA A 6 -5.42 -12.67 -14.91
C ALA A 6 -4.56 -13.47 -14.03
N SER A 7 -4.90 -14.63 -13.99
CA SER A 7 -4.17 -15.53 -13.19
C SER A 7 -2.76 -15.69 -13.64
N THR A 8 -2.48 -15.32 -14.87
CA THR A 8 -1.14 -15.52 -15.38
C THR A 8 -0.17 -14.48 -14.88
N THR A 9 -0.67 -13.38 -14.35
CA THR A 9 0.20 -12.36 -13.83
C THR A 9 0.45 -12.62 -12.36
N ALA A 10 1.59 -13.22 -12.07
CA ALA A 10 2.00 -13.42 -10.69
C ALA A 10 2.31 -12.09 -10.02
N ALA A 11 2.08 -12.02 -8.72
CA ALA A 11 2.53 -10.90 -7.93
C ALA A 11 4.06 -10.78 -8.02
N PRO A 12 4.61 -9.56 -8.00
CA PRO A 12 6.06 -9.43 -7.88
C PRO A 12 6.52 -10.05 -6.56
N PRO A 13 7.78 -10.51 -6.50
CA PRO A 13 8.32 -11.04 -5.25
C PRO A 13 8.13 -10.07 -4.09
N ALA A 14 7.98 -10.59 -2.88
CA ALA A 14 7.71 -9.77 -1.70
C ALA A 14 8.75 -8.68 -1.46
N ASP A 15 9.99 -8.91 -1.87
CA ASP A 15 11.08 -7.96 -1.72
C ASP A 15 11.31 -7.09 -2.97
N SER A 16 10.56 -7.31 -4.03
CA SER A 16 10.67 -6.47 -5.25
C SER A 16 10.02 -5.11 -5.03
N THR A 17 10.63 -4.07 -5.60
CA THR A 17 10.09 -2.72 -5.56
C THR A 17 9.88 -2.14 -6.97
N ASP A 18 9.88 -3.00 -7.99
CA ASP A 18 9.70 -2.57 -9.38
C ASP A 18 8.30 -2.03 -9.60
N THR A 19 8.21 -0.86 -10.23
CA THR A 19 6.94 -0.21 -10.56
C THR A 19 6.64 -0.34 -12.06
N LEU A 20 5.36 -0.21 -12.41
CA LEU A 20 4.94 -0.24 -13.80
C LEU A 20 5.40 1.00 -14.55
N ASP A 21 5.41 2.15 -13.88
CA ASP A 21 5.85 3.42 -14.49
C ASP A 21 7.38 3.59 -14.48
N LYS A 22 8.10 2.61 -13.94
CA LYS A 22 9.58 2.60 -13.92
C LYS A 22 10.21 3.69 -13.05
N THR A 23 9.41 4.38 -12.23
CA THR A 23 9.95 5.36 -11.28
C THR A 23 10.29 4.69 -9.95
N THR A 24 11.10 5.36 -9.16
CA THR A 24 11.48 4.92 -7.81
C THR A 24 11.15 6.01 -6.81
N LEU A 25 10.92 5.60 -5.57
CA LEU A 25 10.63 6.56 -4.49
C LEU A 25 11.74 7.60 -4.36
N ALA A 26 13.00 7.18 -4.49
CA ALA A 26 14.15 8.05 -4.36
C ALA A 26 14.20 9.15 -5.43
N SER A 27 13.46 9.00 -6.53
CA SER A 27 13.41 10.01 -7.60
C SER A 27 12.61 11.25 -7.24
N PHE A 28 11.86 11.22 -6.14
CA PHE A 28 10.93 12.29 -5.78
C PHE A 28 11.35 12.98 -4.50
N THR A 29 11.13 14.30 -4.46
CA THR A 29 11.18 15.06 -3.21
C THR A 29 9.75 15.05 -2.65
N ALA A 30 9.55 14.31 -1.56
CA ALA A 30 8.23 14.08 -1.02
C ALA A 30 7.74 15.27 -0.18
N ASP A 31 6.44 15.54 -0.30
CA ASP A 31 5.77 16.60 0.45
C ASP A 31 4.70 15.99 1.37
N PRO A 32 4.95 15.88 2.68
CA PRO A 32 3.98 15.27 3.59
C PRO A 32 2.70 16.08 3.75
N VAL A 33 2.72 17.37 3.51
CA VAL A 33 1.50 18.21 3.57
C VAL A 33 0.57 17.82 2.42
N HIS A 34 1.10 17.68 1.22
CA HIS A 34 0.33 17.18 0.08
C HIS A 34 -0.07 15.72 0.32
N GLY A 35 0.80 14.94 0.96
CA GLY A 35 0.50 13.55 1.32
C GLY A 35 -0.72 13.41 2.21
N LYS A 36 -0.91 14.33 3.13
CA LYS A 36 -2.12 14.36 3.97
C LYS A 36 -3.37 14.56 3.12
N GLN A 37 -3.30 15.39 2.09
CA GLN A 37 -4.42 15.60 1.16
C GLN A 37 -4.69 14.33 0.36
N ILE A 38 -3.65 13.66 -0.10
CA ILE A 38 -3.80 12.38 -0.82
C ILE A 38 -4.39 11.33 0.11
N PHE A 39 -3.99 11.31 1.39
CA PHE A 39 -4.50 10.36 2.38
C PHE A 39 -6.02 10.49 2.58
N ALA A 40 -6.61 11.61 2.25
CA ALA A 40 -8.07 11.77 2.33
C ALA A 40 -8.81 10.68 1.54
N GLN A 41 -8.22 10.18 0.46
CA GLN A 41 -8.79 9.07 -0.32
C GLN A 41 -8.75 7.75 0.45
N CYS A 42 -7.89 7.63 1.44
CA CYS A 42 -7.71 6.41 2.22
C CYS A 42 -8.57 6.41 3.49
N GLN A 43 -9.02 7.59 3.92
CA GLN A 43 -9.72 7.77 5.21
C GLN A 43 -11.10 7.10 5.25
N ALA A 44 -11.67 6.81 4.10
CA ALA A 44 -12.93 6.07 4.06
C ALA A 44 -12.78 4.66 4.66
N CYS A 45 -11.58 4.08 4.58
CA CYS A 45 -11.31 2.71 4.99
C CYS A 45 -10.24 2.60 6.07
N HIS A 46 -9.39 3.61 6.21
CA HIS A 46 -8.22 3.55 7.10
C HIS A 46 -8.16 4.76 8.03
N SER A 47 -7.62 4.53 9.23
CA SER A 47 -7.24 5.60 10.14
C SER A 47 -5.73 5.60 10.33
N ALA A 48 -5.16 6.75 10.61
CA ALA A 48 -3.76 6.86 11.01
C ALA A 48 -3.59 6.84 12.53
N GLU A 49 -4.67 6.65 13.28
CA GLU A 49 -4.62 6.56 14.75
C GLU A 49 -4.28 5.15 15.19
N PRO A 50 -3.40 4.99 16.19
CA PRO A 50 -3.06 3.67 16.70
C PRO A 50 -4.29 2.89 17.16
N GLY A 51 -4.37 1.63 16.76
CA GLY A 51 -5.43 0.72 17.20
C GLY A 51 -6.79 0.97 16.59
N LYS A 52 -6.95 1.96 15.74
CA LYS A 52 -8.25 2.28 15.14
C LYS A 52 -8.39 1.58 13.80
N ASN A 53 -8.92 0.37 13.82
CA ASN A 53 -9.23 -0.38 12.62
C ASN A 53 -10.62 0.01 12.11
N MET A 54 -10.76 0.09 10.80
CA MET A 54 -12.01 0.40 10.11
C MET A 54 -12.28 -0.72 9.10
N ILE A 55 -12.71 -0.42 7.89
CA ILE A 55 -12.80 -1.40 6.81
C ILE A 55 -11.41 -1.95 6.51
N GLY A 56 -10.41 -1.08 6.51
CA GLY A 56 -9.00 -1.46 6.48
C GLY A 56 -8.35 -1.32 7.85
N PRO A 57 -7.16 -1.91 8.05
CA PRO A 57 -6.45 -1.81 9.31
C PRO A 57 -5.90 -0.40 9.53
N SER A 58 -5.63 -0.07 10.79
CA SER A 58 -4.95 1.18 11.12
C SER A 58 -3.63 1.27 10.38
N LEU A 59 -3.32 2.44 9.85
CA LEU A 59 -2.04 2.71 9.17
C LEU A 59 -1.02 3.36 10.09
N ALA A 60 -1.35 3.53 11.38
CA ALA A 60 -0.35 4.00 12.34
C ALA A 60 0.80 3.00 12.40
N GLY A 61 2.03 3.50 12.20
CA GLY A 61 3.21 2.64 12.22
C GLY A 61 3.31 1.66 11.08
N VAL A 62 2.62 1.91 9.96
CA VAL A 62 2.63 0.99 8.81
C VAL A 62 4.01 0.86 8.19
N ILE A 63 4.81 1.90 8.22
CA ILE A 63 6.17 1.87 7.66
C ILE A 63 7.01 0.88 8.47
N GLY A 64 7.50 -0.16 7.79
CA GLY A 64 8.28 -1.22 8.41
C GLY A 64 7.46 -2.36 9.01
N ARG A 65 6.14 -2.27 8.95
CA ARG A 65 5.25 -3.30 9.51
C ARG A 65 5.11 -4.47 8.55
N LYS A 66 5.05 -5.68 9.11
CA LYS A 66 4.78 -6.88 8.32
C LYS A 66 3.32 -6.90 7.89
N ALA A 67 3.07 -7.25 6.63
CA ALA A 67 1.70 -7.36 6.11
C ALA A 67 0.91 -8.42 6.91
N GLY A 68 -0.33 -8.09 7.19
CA GLY A 68 -1.22 -9.01 7.90
C GLY A 68 -0.95 -9.13 9.40
N SER A 69 -0.18 -8.23 10.00
CA SER A 69 0.30 -8.39 11.36
C SER A 69 -0.52 -7.73 12.46
N ILE A 70 -1.50 -6.88 12.12
CA ILE A 70 -2.32 -6.25 13.17
C ILE A 70 -3.28 -7.27 13.77
N ALA A 71 -3.19 -7.45 15.09
CA ALA A 71 -4.07 -8.34 15.82
C ALA A 71 -5.52 -7.81 15.76
N GLY A 72 -6.47 -8.73 15.64
CA GLY A 72 -7.89 -8.38 15.66
C GLY A 72 -8.44 -7.85 14.35
N PHE A 73 -7.63 -7.72 13.31
CA PHE A 73 -8.12 -7.33 12.00
C PHE A 73 -8.20 -8.55 11.08
N ALA A 74 -9.29 -8.69 10.34
CA ALA A 74 -9.52 -9.81 9.43
C ALA A 74 -8.94 -9.49 8.06
N TYR A 75 -7.67 -9.84 7.85
CA TYR A 75 -7.01 -9.66 6.56
C TYR A 75 -7.50 -10.68 5.52
N SER A 76 -7.37 -10.35 4.24
CA SER A 76 -7.49 -11.34 3.18
C SER A 76 -6.37 -12.37 3.31
N ASN A 77 -6.60 -13.59 2.83
CA ASN A 77 -5.54 -14.60 2.80
C ASN A 77 -4.36 -14.12 1.95
N ALA A 78 -4.64 -13.44 0.84
CA ALA A 78 -3.61 -12.88 -0.02
C ALA A 78 -2.68 -11.94 0.75
N ASN A 79 -3.24 -11.07 1.59
CA ASN A 79 -2.46 -10.12 2.37
C ASN A 79 -1.67 -10.85 3.47
N LYS A 80 -2.35 -11.71 4.24
CA LYS A 80 -1.71 -12.47 5.33
C LYS A 80 -0.52 -13.30 4.84
N ASN A 81 -0.65 -13.89 3.66
CA ASN A 81 0.32 -14.83 3.14
C ASN A 81 1.32 -14.19 2.17
N SER A 82 1.27 -12.87 2.00
CA SER A 82 2.11 -12.18 1.01
C SER A 82 3.60 -12.19 1.37
N GLY A 83 3.93 -12.30 2.64
CA GLY A 83 5.34 -12.21 3.09
C GLY A 83 5.94 -10.81 3.01
N ILE A 84 5.12 -9.82 2.76
CA ILE A 84 5.59 -8.44 2.54
C ILE A 84 5.88 -7.75 3.87
N THR A 85 6.97 -6.98 3.90
CA THR A 85 7.20 -5.95 4.91
C THR A 85 7.01 -4.61 4.23
N TRP A 86 6.22 -3.73 4.84
CA TRP A 86 5.87 -2.44 4.24
C TRP A 86 7.00 -1.42 4.41
N THR A 87 8.09 -1.63 3.68
CA THR A 87 9.10 -0.58 3.54
C THR A 87 8.53 0.57 2.72
N PRO A 88 9.11 1.78 2.80
CA PRO A 88 8.64 2.88 1.96
C PRO A 88 8.67 2.53 0.47
N GLU A 89 9.71 1.85 0.01
CA GLU A 89 9.86 1.45 -1.39
C GLU A 89 8.79 0.43 -1.80
N LYS A 90 8.48 -0.52 -0.92
CA LYS A 90 7.43 -1.51 -1.20
C LYS A 90 6.05 -0.87 -1.24
N LEU A 91 5.78 0.06 -0.34
CA LEU A 91 4.54 0.83 -0.38
C LEU A 91 4.43 1.65 -1.67
N PHE A 92 5.53 2.20 -2.14
CA PHE A 92 5.55 2.95 -3.39
C PHE A 92 5.13 2.07 -4.57
N GLN A 93 5.62 0.84 -4.63
CA GLN A 93 5.20 -0.14 -5.62
C GLN A 93 3.72 -0.52 -5.46
N TYR A 94 3.33 -0.84 -4.23
CA TYR A 94 1.98 -1.33 -3.91
C TYR A 94 0.90 -0.30 -4.25
N LEU A 95 1.12 0.96 -3.87
CA LEU A 95 0.12 2.01 -4.05
C LEU A 95 -0.11 2.37 -5.51
N GLU A 96 0.79 2.00 -6.40
CA GLU A 96 0.57 2.19 -7.83
C GLU A 96 -0.60 1.33 -8.32
N LYS A 97 -0.66 0.08 -7.88
CA LYS A 97 -1.73 -0.85 -8.24
C LYS A 97 -1.80 -1.99 -7.22
N PRO A 98 -2.60 -1.82 -6.16
CA PRO A 98 -2.65 -2.81 -5.08
C PRO A 98 -2.95 -4.24 -5.53
N GLN A 99 -3.86 -4.42 -6.47
CA GLN A 99 -4.24 -5.76 -6.95
C GLN A 99 -3.10 -6.47 -7.67
N ARG A 100 -2.17 -5.74 -8.24
CA ARG A 100 -1.00 -6.32 -8.89
C ARG A 100 -0.04 -6.92 -7.86
N VAL A 101 0.16 -6.20 -6.75
CA VAL A 101 1.15 -6.58 -5.74
C VAL A 101 0.60 -7.62 -4.78
N VAL A 102 -0.68 -7.53 -4.45
CA VAL A 102 -1.39 -8.48 -3.58
C VAL A 102 -2.66 -8.91 -4.30
N PRO A 103 -2.56 -9.83 -5.28
CA PRO A 103 -3.74 -10.33 -6.00
C PRO A 103 -4.72 -10.94 -5.01
N GLY A 104 -5.98 -10.55 -5.12
CA GLY A 104 -7.03 -11.04 -4.21
C GLY A 104 -7.13 -10.23 -2.92
N THR A 105 -6.43 -9.11 -2.80
CA THR A 105 -6.59 -8.24 -1.63
C THR A 105 -8.04 -7.74 -1.51
N LYS A 106 -8.49 -7.57 -0.27
CA LYS A 106 -9.81 -6.96 0.02
C LYS A 106 -9.83 -5.47 -0.23
N MET A 107 -8.66 -4.84 -0.40
CA MET A 107 -8.57 -3.42 -0.66
C MET A 107 -9.06 -3.12 -2.08
N THR A 108 -10.09 -2.29 -2.18
CA THR A 108 -10.74 -1.98 -3.47
C THR A 108 -10.16 -0.75 -4.15
N PHE A 109 -9.23 -0.07 -3.51
CA PHE A 109 -8.62 1.14 -4.04
C PHE A 109 -7.85 0.83 -5.34
N PRO A 110 -8.11 1.57 -6.42
CA PRO A 110 -7.50 1.26 -7.73
C PRO A 110 -6.01 1.59 -7.82
N GLY A 111 -5.52 2.46 -6.97
CA GLY A 111 -4.12 2.87 -6.96
C GLY A 111 -3.91 4.35 -7.21
N LEU A 112 -2.68 4.79 -7.04
CA LEU A 112 -2.23 6.16 -7.30
C LEU A 112 -1.27 6.12 -8.50
N PRO A 113 -1.71 6.56 -9.69
CA PRO A 113 -0.85 6.45 -10.88
C PRO A 113 0.35 7.40 -10.86
N LYS A 114 0.25 8.51 -10.13
CA LYS A 114 1.33 9.49 -10.10
C LYS A 114 2.35 9.15 -9.02
N GLY A 115 3.61 9.00 -9.40
CA GLY A 115 4.69 8.72 -8.45
C GLY A 115 4.82 9.78 -7.36
N GLN A 116 4.64 11.05 -7.70
CA GLN A 116 4.70 12.13 -6.72
C GLN A 116 3.64 11.96 -5.63
N ASP A 117 2.42 11.58 -5.99
CA ASP A 117 1.34 11.35 -5.02
C ASP A 117 1.69 10.20 -4.07
N ARG A 118 2.25 9.12 -4.61
CA ARG A 118 2.67 7.98 -3.78
C ARG A 118 3.79 8.37 -2.83
N ALA A 119 4.78 9.10 -3.33
CA ALA A 119 5.89 9.57 -2.49
C ALA A 119 5.37 10.48 -1.37
N ASP A 120 4.46 11.38 -1.69
CA ASP A 120 3.93 12.34 -0.74
C ASP A 120 3.12 11.66 0.37
N VAL A 121 2.23 10.72 0.01
CA VAL A 121 1.44 10.02 1.03
C VAL A 121 2.31 9.13 1.92
N ILE A 122 3.35 8.54 1.38
CA ILE A 122 4.29 7.75 2.18
C ILE A 122 5.02 8.65 3.18
N ALA A 123 5.43 9.85 2.78
CA ALA A 123 6.05 10.81 3.69
C ALA A 123 5.10 11.20 4.82
N TYR A 124 3.81 11.37 4.52
CA TYR A 124 2.81 11.63 5.54
C TYR A 124 2.66 10.43 6.50
N LEU A 125 2.63 9.21 5.97
CA LEU A 125 2.47 8.01 6.80
C LEU A 125 3.66 7.73 7.72
N LYS A 126 4.84 8.25 7.40
CA LYS A 126 6.00 8.14 8.28
C LYS A 126 5.80 8.90 9.59
N ASN A 127 5.04 9.97 9.55
CA ASN A 127 4.76 10.82 10.71
C ASN A 127 3.41 11.50 10.54
N PRO A 128 2.29 10.75 10.68
CA PRO A 128 0.96 11.32 10.48
C PRO A 128 0.65 12.43 11.49
N THR A 129 0.11 13.54 11.00
CA THR A 129 -0.22 14.68 11.86
C THR A 129 -1.69 15.14 11.67
#